data_a7290191cb03d1e29ce805bee88b04ef
#
_entry.id   a7290191cb03d1e29ce805bee88b04ef
#
_cell.length_a   1.000
_cell.length_b   1.000
_cell.length_c   1.000
_cell.angle_alpha   90.00
_cell.angle_beta   90.00
_cell.angle_gamma   90.00
#
_symmetry.space_group_name_H-M   'P 1'
#
loop_
_entity.id
_entity.type
_entity.pdbx_description
1 polymer ?
#
loop_
_entity_poly.entity_id
_entity_poly.type
_entity_poly.pdbx_seq_one_letter_code
_entity_poly.pdbx_strand_id
1 'polypeptide(L)'
;FRETREAKTWYKEEERAEALALGFHEAVSCMVLEMCRRIRERFHEDKVALSGGVFANVILQERCRSLLEEQGFRVYVNEQVPGNDGGIALGQAWLAAERLMDEKDRGGQICV
;
A
#
# COMPACT_ATOMS: atom_id res chain seq x y z
N PHE A 1 -25.55 41.90 7.39
CA PHE A 1 -25.26 40.52 6.98
C PHE A 1 -24.90 39.69 8.18
N ARG A 2 -25.82 38.89 8.64
CA ARG A 2 -25.50 37.95 9.70
C ARG A 2 -24.92 36.70 9.07
N GLU A 3 -23.62 36.52 9.18
CA GLU A 3 -23.08 35.17 9.15
C GLU A 3 -23.73 34.38 10.30
N THR A 4 -24.54 33.42 9.97
CA THR A 4 -25.13 32.55 10.92
C THR A 4 -24.05 31.75 11.63
N ARG A 5 -24.15 31.53 12.94
CA ARG A 5 -23.26 30.67 13.71
C ARG A 5 -23.11 29.29 13.08
N GLU A 6 -24.10 28.83 12.34
CA GLU A 6 -24.11 27.58 11.60
C GLU A 6 -23.08 27.55 10.45
N ALA A 7 -22.92 28.65 9.70
CA ALA A 7 -21.93 28.71 8.64
C ALA A 7 -20.49 28.65 9.17
N LYS A 8 -20.20 29.30 10.30
CA LYS A 8 -18.90 29.24 10.97
C LYS A 8 -18.60 27.86 11.54
N THR A 9 -19.61 27.14 12.00
CA THR A 9 -19.47 25.77 12.50
C THR A 9 -19.14 24.81 11.37
N TRP A 10 -19.73 24.99 10.20
CA TRP A 10 -19.45 24.20 9.00
C TRP A 10 -17.99 24.27 8.56
N TYR A 11 -17.44 25.46 8.46
CA TYR A 11 -16.02 25.65 8.08
C TYR A 11 -15.06 25.03 9.10
N LYS A 12 -15.37 25.11 10.38
CA LYS A 12 -14.56 24.50 11.43
C LYS A 12 -14.63 22.98 11.42
N GLU A 13 -15.76 22.41 11.04
CA GLU A 13 -15.92 20.96 10.91
C GLU A 13 -15.17 20.43 9.70
N GLU A 14 -15.19 21.14 8.56
CA GLU A 14 -14.39 20.79 7.39
C GLU A 14 -12.90 20.87 7.69
N GLU A 15 -12.42 21.94 8.29
CA GLU A 15 -11.02 22.08 8.70
C GLU A 15 -10.60 20.97 9.67
N ARG A 16 -11.47 20.58 10.60
CA ARG A 16 -11.23 19.44 11.49
C ARG A 16 -11.18 18.12 10.75
N ALA A 17 -12.07 17.89 9.83
CA ALA A 17 -12.12 16.68 9.03
C ALA A 17 -10.86 16.54 8.18
N GLU A 18 -10.40 17.62 7.56
CA GLU A 18 -9.15 17.65 6.80
C GLU A 18 -7.94 17.42 7.70
N ALA A 19 -7.88 18.08 8.84
CA ALA A 19 -6.80 17.89 9.81
C ALA A 19 -6.77 16.46 10.37
N LEU A 20 -7.92 15.87 10.65
CA LEU A 20 -8.03 14.47 11.08
C LEU A 20 -7.62 13.50 9.98
N ALA A 21 -8.01 13.76 8.73
CA ALA A 21 -7.62 12.94 7.59
C ALA A 21 -6.11 12.98 7.36
N LEU A 22 -5.49 14.15 7.41
CA LEU A 22 -4.05 14.30 7.30
C LEU A 22 -3.32 13.64 8.47
N GLY A 23 -3.83 13.79 9.68
CA GLY A 23 -3.31 13.12 10.87
C GLY A 23 -3.42 11.61 10.79
N PHE A 24 -4.51 11.09 10.22
CA PHE A 24 -4.69 9.67 9.98
C PHE A 24 -3.67 9.13 8.96
N HIS A 25 -3.49 9.81 7.83
CA HIS A 25 -2.50 9.43 6.82
C HIS A 25 -1.08 9.42 7.40
N GLU A 26 -0.75 10.43 8.17
CA GLU A 26 0.57 10.52 8.82
C GLU A 26 0.76 9.40 9.85
N ALA A 27 -0.23 9.13 10.68
CA ALA A 27 -0.18 8.07 11.67
C ALA A 27 -0.01 6.69 11.03
N VAL A 28 -0.78 6.39 9.99
CA VAL A 28 -0.67 5.12 9.24
C VAL A 28 0.69 5.01 8.57
N SER A 29 1.18 6.08 7.96
CA SER A 29 2.49 6.10 7.31
C SER A 29 3.62 5.85 8.30
N CYS A 30 3.56 6.45 9.48
CA CYS A 30 4.54 6.23 10.55
C CYS A 30 4.48 4.79 11.09
N MET A 31 3.29 4.21 11.21
CA MET A 31 3.13 2.80 11.60
C MET A 31 3.78 1.86 10.59
N VAL A 32 3.53 2.09 9.30
CA VAL A 32 4.13 1.30 8.21
C VAL A 32 5.66 1.39 8.27
N LEU A 33 6.19 2.59 8.42
CA LEU A 33 7.63 2.80 8.54
C LEU A 33 8.22 2.05 9.73
N GLU A 34 7.61 2.15 10.89
CA GLU A 34 8.09 1.49 12.12
C GLU A 34 8.06 -0.05 11.99
N MET A 35 7.01 -0.60 11.41
CA MET A 35 6.92 -2.02 11.14
C MET A 35 8.02 -2.49 10.18
N CYS A 36 8.24 -1.74 9.10
CA CYS A 36 9.30 -2.05 8.13
C CYS A 36 10.69 -1.97 8.77
N ARG A 37 10.94 -0.99 9.62
CA ARG A 37 12.20 -0.87 10.35
C ARG A 37 12.46 -2.07 11.24
N ARG A 38 11.46 -2.53 11.99
CA ARG A 38 11.56 -3.74 12.84
C ARG A 38 11.83 -5.00 12.02
N ILE A 39 11.18 -5.13 10.89
CA ILE A 39 11.40 -6.27 9.98
C ILE A 39 12.82 -6.22 9.42
N ARG A 40 13.30 -5.06 9.00
CA ARG A 40 14.68 -4.90 8.51
C ARG A 40 15.72 -5.27 9.56
N GLU A 41 15.53 -4.84 10.79
CA GLU A 41 16.44 -5.17 11.90
C GLU A 41 16.50 -6.67 12.17
N ARG A 42 15.36 -7.35 12.04
CA ARG A 42 15.27 -8.78 12.35
C ARG A 42 15.65 -9.68 11.18
N PHE A 43 15.25 -9.35 9.95
CA PHE A 43 15.41 -10.18 8.78
C PHE A 43 16.39 -9.65 7.74
N HIS A 44 16.98 -8.48 7.96
CA HIS A 44 17.89 -7.79 7.04
C HIS A 44 17.28 -7.57 5.63
N GLU A 45 15.97 -7.34 5.56
CA GLU A 45 15.25 -7.08 4.32
C GLU A 45 14.91 -5.59 4.17
N ASP A 46 15.27 -5.02 3.03
CA ASP A 46 15.07 -3.60 2.72
C ASP A 46 14.07 -3.33 1.59
N LYS A 47 13.47 -4.37 1.05
CA LYS A 47 12.49 -4.26 -0.03
C LYS A 47 11.08 -4.27 0.54
N VAL A 48 10.28 -3.30 0.13
CA VAL A 48 8.89 -3.14 0.58
C VAL A 48 7.98 -3.03 -0.63
N ALA A 49 6.94 -3.83 -0.67
CA ALA A 49 5.88 -3.72 -1.66
C ALA A 49 4.62 -3.16 -1.00
N LEU A 50 4.10 -2.07 -1.55
CA LEU A 50 2.85 -1.45 -1.11
C LEU A 50 1.71 -1.92 -2.02
N SER A 51 0.78 -2.66 -1.46
CA SER A 51 -0.34 -3.23 -2.19
C SER A 51 -1.59 -3.29 -1.30
N GLY A 52 -2.73 -3.50 -1.92
CA GLY A 52 -4.01 -3.57 -1.23
C GLY A 52 -4.87 -2.33 -1.44
N GLY A 53 -6.15 -2.45 -1.08
CA GLY A 53 -7.16 -1.40 -1.30
C GLY A 53 -6.85 -0.07 -0.62
N VAL A 54 -6.18 -0.11 0.52
CA VAL A 54 -5.79 1.10 1.26
C VAL A 54 -4.82 1.96 0.44
N PHE A 55 -3.93 1.36 -0.32
CA PHE A 55 -2.97 2.06 -1.16
C PHE A 55 -3.51 2.52 -2.52
N ALA A 56 -4.80 2.30 -2.79
CA ALA A 56 -5.51 3.00 -3.84
C ALA A 56 -5.63 4.52 -3.53
N ASN A 57 -5.51 4.90 -2.26
CA ASN A 57 -5.36 6.28 -1.85
C ASN A 57 -3.94 6.77 -2.22
N VAL A 58 -3.86 7.62 -3.23
CA VAL A 58 -2.59 8.14 -3.76
C VAL A 58 -1.81 8.92 -2.72
N ILE A 59 -2.48 9.69 -1.88
CA ILE A 59 -1.83 10.51 -0.84
C ILE A 59 -1.12 9.61 0.17
N LEU A 60 -1.79 8.57 0.63
CA LEU A 60 -1.21 7.60 1.57
C LEU A 60 -0.05 6.83 0.95
N GLN A 61 -0.21 6.37 -0.27
CA GLN A 61 0.82 5.65 -1.01
C GLN A 61 2.09 6.50 -1.17
N GLU A 62 1.95 7.74 -1.64
CA GLU A 62 3.08 8.66 -1.83
C GLU A 62 3.75 9.01 -0.51
N ARG A 63 2.98 9.21 0.54
CA ARG A 63 3.55 9.49 1.86
C ARG A 63 4.33 8.31 2.42
N CYS A 64 3.79 7.11 2.36
CA CYS A 64 4.50 5.90 2.77
C CYS A 64 5.76 5.67 1.94
N ARG A 65 5.66 5.83 0.64
CA ARG A 65 6.79 5.72 -0.28
C ARG A 65 7.92 6.68 0.09
N SER A 66 7.60 7.96 0.28
CA SER A 66 8.57 8.98 0.64
C SER A 66 9.28 8.66 1.95
N LEU A 67 8.54 8.30 2.99
CA LEU A 67 9.10 7.96 4.29
C LEU A 67 10.00 6.73 4.24
N LEU A 68 9.61 5.71 3.52
CA LEU A 68 10.39 4.48 3.36
C LEU A 68 11.67 4.72 2.54
N GLU A 69 11.58 5.45 1.45
CA GLU A 69 12.75 5.79 0.63
C GLU A 69 13.78 6.64 1.39
N GLU A 70 13.32 7.58 2.21
CA GLU A 70 14.18 8.38 3.10
C GLU A 70 14.99 7.51 4.08
N GLN A 71 14.43 6.37 4.48
CA GLN A 71 15.10 5.43 5.38
C GLN A 71 15.89 4.33 4.67
N GLY A 72 16.06 4.45 3.37
CA GLY A 72 16.86 3.53 2.57
C GLY A 72 16.15 2.27 2.10
N PHE A 73 14.83 2.20 2.22
CA PHE A 73 14.05 1.09 1.68
C PHE A 73 13.84 1.23 0.17
N ARG A 74 13.79 0.10 -0.51
CA ARG A 74 13.31 0.03 -1.90
C ARG A 74 11.81 -0.24 -1.88
N VAL A 75 11.04 0.67 -2.47
CA VAL A 75 9.59 0.62 -2.46
C VAL A 75 9.07 0.25 -3.84
N TYR A 76 8.24 -0.78 -3.88
CA TYR A 76 7.55 -1.22 -5.08
C TYR A 76 6.06 -0.94 -4.93
N VAL A 77 5.47 -0.42 -5.97
CA VAL A 77 4.03 -0.11 -6.03
C VAL A 77 3.41 -0.77 -7.25
N ASN A 78 2.11 -1.02 -7.20
CA ASN A 78 1.37 -1.55 -8.34
C ASN A 78 1.15 -0.45 -9.38
N GLU A 79 1.69 -0.63 -10.57
CA GLU A 79 1.52 0.30 -11.69
C GLU A 79 0.56 -0.21 -12.75
N GLN A 80 0.70 -1.48 -13.14
CA GLN A 80 -0.08 -2.09 -14.21
C GLN A 80 -1.22 -2.98 -13.71
N VAL A 81 -1.11 -3.47 -12.49
CA VAL A 81 -2.09 -4.37 -11.89
C VAL A 81 -2.76 -3.66 -10.71
N PRO A 82 -4.10 -3.73 -10.58
CA PRO A 82 -4.78 -3.16 -9.41
C PRO A 82 -4.25 -3.76 -8.11
N GLY A 83 -3.94 -2.93 -7.13
CA GLY A 83 -3.53 -3.35 -5.79
C GLY A 83 -4.69 -3.84 -4.91
N ASN A 84 -5.92 -3.79 -5.40
CA ASN A 84 -7.14 -4.24 -4.75
C ASN A 84 -7.51 -5.67 -5.17
N ASP A 85 -8.69 -6.11 -4.78
CA ASP A 85 -9.22 -7.45 -5.09
C ASP A 85 -9.26 -7.78 -6.59
N GLY A 86 -9.33 -6.77 -7.46
CA GLY A 86 -9.25 -6.95 -8.91
C GLY A 86 -7.94 -7.55 -9.42
N GLY A 87 -6.86 -7.47 -8.63
CA GLY A 87 -5.56 -8.06 -8.96
C GLY A 87 -5.42 -9.53 -8.60
N ILE A 88 -6.32 -10.09 -7.78
CA ILE A 88 -6.22 -11.46 -7.27
C ILE A 88 -6.29 -12.50 -8.40
N ALA A 89 -7.23 -12.34 -9.32
CA ALA A 89 -7.40 -13.28 -10.43
C ALA A 89 -6.15 -13.35 -11.31
N LEU A 90 -5.51 -12.21 -11.58
CA LEU A 90 -4.28 -12.14 -12.36
C LEU A 90 -3.11 -12.79 -11.60
N GLY A 91 -3.00 -12.56 -10.29
CA GLY A 91 -1.99 -13.19 -9.45
C GLY A 91 -2.13 -14.70 -9.40
N GLN A 92 -3.36 -15.22 -9.30
CA GLN A 92 -3.64 -16.65 -9.34
C GLN A 92 -3.27 -17.27 -10.69
N ALA A 93 -3.59 -16.59 -11.79
CA ALA A 93 -3.24 -17.04 -13.12
C ALA A 93 -1.71 -17.10 -13.31
N TRP A 94 -1.00 -16.11 -12.82
CA TRP A 94 0.46 -16.07 -12.85
C TRP A 94 1.09 -17.23 -12.08
N LEU A 95 0.64 -17.47 -10.85
CA LEU A 95 1.14 -18.59 -10.03
C LEU A 95 0.88 -19.94 -10.68
N ALA A 96 -0.30 -20.12 -11.28
CA ALA A 96 -0.65 -21.33 -12.01
C ALA A 96 0.28 -21.55 -13.21
N ALA A 97 0.58 -20.50 -13.96
CA ALA A 97 1.49 -20.56 -15.10
C ALA A 97 2.93 -20.91 -14.67
N GLU A 98 3.43 -20.31 -13.61
CA GLU A 98 4.77 -20.63 -13.07
C GLU A 98 4.87 -22.09 -12.63
N ARG A 99 3.87 -22.60 -11.94
CA ARG A 99 3.85 -24.03 -11.53
C ARG A 99 3.88 -24.99 -12.71
N LEU A 100 3.12 -24.70 -13.76
CA LEU A 100 3.12 -25.50 -14.96
C LEU A 100 4.47 -25.48 -15.71
N MET A 101 5.15 -24.33 -15.67
CA MET A 101 6.51 -24.21 -16.24
C MET A 101 7.51 -25.01 -15.43
N ASP A 102 7.49 -24.92 -14.11
CA ASP A 102 8.37 -25.69 -13.22
C ASP A 102 8.19 -27.20 -13.36
N GLU A 103 6.96 -27.67 -13.48
CA GLU A 103 6.68 -29.08 -13.73
C GLU A 103 7.22 -29.56 -15.08
N LYS A 104 7.19 -28.72 -16.09
CA LYS A 104 7.73 -29.01 -17.40
C LYS A 104 9.26 -29.07 -17.39
N ASP A 105 9.92 -28.21 -16.65
CA ASP A 105 11.38 -28.17 -16.53
C ASP A 105 11.93 -29.33 -15.67
N ARG A 106 11.15 -29.87 -14.74
CA ARG A 106 11.53 -31.00 -13.89
C ARG A 106 11.47 -32.36 -14.56
N GLY A 107 11.40 -32.43 -15.88
CA GLY A 107 11.55 -33.67 -16.62
C GLY A 107 10.27 -34.27 -17.16
N GLY A 108 9.26 -33.48 -17.35
CA GLY A 108 8.17 -33.77 -18.27
C GLY A 108 7.31 -34.98 -17.95
N GLN A 109 7.27 -35.43 -16.71
CA GLN A 109 6.20 -36.33 -16.29
C GLN A 109 5.08 -35.53 -15.67
N ILE A 110 4.21 -35.07 -16.54
CA ILE A 110 2.88 -34.74 -16.12
C ILE A 110 2.25 -36.09 -15.76
N CYS A 111 2.10 -36.36 -14.48
CA CYS A 111 1.24 -37.42 -14.03
C CYS A 111 -0.18 -37.08 -14.46
N VAL A 112 -0.63 -37.72 -15.45
CA VAL A 112 -2.05 -37.71 -15.83
C VAL A 112 -2.81 -38.52 -14.81
#